data_43a491ecc35997c8c71ee1cf02cbada1
#
_entry.id   43a491ecc35997c8c71ee1cf02cbada1
#
_cell.length_a   1.000
_cell.length_b   1.000
_cell.length_c   1.000
_cell.angle_alpha   90.00
_cell.angle_beta   90.00
_cell.angle_gamma   90.00
#
_symmetry.space_group_name_H-M   'P 1'
#
loop_
_entity.id
_entity.type
_entity.pdbx_description
1 polymer ?
#
loop_
_entity_poly.entity_id
_entity_poly.type
_entity_poly.pdbx_seq_one_letter_code
_entity_poly.pdbx_strand_id
1 'polypeptide(L)'
;MFDMLSPEGLTGVLPDVGRYGELDEAALVEVLTGLVRMENAVRARKLAAAAELFVRRTGCVTAEDRADWWLDPTRAVAAELSAALRVGAGRALAQAHRGVVLRDRFPKLGMLFELGLVSEATVRTIVARTDLITDPAALAAVDGELAARAPQWARLSEQKTAAAVDAIVLRHDPGGLRRSERKARGADVDFGSRTDPPGFTSIWALLASTDAAAGEQRLDALARAVCPDDPRSIGERRRDALAALLAGRRPGCRCGRPDCPAPAADPPDVVVHVVADAGAVTGGPDDTVAGAAPYGYVFGRGVLPAPLLRAVLERARILRVRHPGPAPTPEPGYRPSAALAEFVRCRDLTCRFPNCDRPATACDLDHTVPYPLGPTHPSNLKCLCREHHLLKTFWGGPDGWRDEQHPDGTVVWTAPTGHRYVTRPGSALHFPALCEPTGPLHLPAPPPRAGRGVMMPRRGRSRAEQLARRIAAERRENAGLVDELSRPPPF
;
A
#
# COMPACT_ATOMS: atom_id res chain seq x y z
N MET A 1 -25.31 8.11 19.16
CA MET A 1 -25.34 6.71 18.65
C MET A 1 -23.96 6.04 18.60
N PHE A 2 -22.85 6.79 18.55
CA PHE A 2 -21.49 6.23 18.54
C PHE A 2 -20.82 6.12 19.92
N ASP A 3 -21.36 6.80 20.96
CA ASP A 3 -20.82 6.71 22.33
C ASP A 3 -20.96 5.30 22.96
N MET A 4 -21.93 4.50 22.48
CA MET A 4 -22.05 3.07 22.91
C MET A 4 -20.98 2.15 22.30
N LEU A 5 -20.16 2.65 21.35
CA LEU A 5 -19.01 1.95 20.78
C LEU A 5 -17.68 2.49 21.35
N SER A 6 -17.73 3.29 22.40
CA SER A 6 -16.52 3.67 23.16
C SER A 6 -15.92 2.43 23.81
N PRO A 7 -14.60 2.41 24.06
CA PRO A 7 -13.98 1.36 24.87
C PRO A 7 -14.71 1.11 26.21
N GLU A 8 -15.26 2.16 26.80
CA GLU A 8 -16.04 2.11 28.06
C GLU A 8 -17.42 1.42 27.86
N GLY A 9 -18.09 1.60 26.73
CA GLY A 9 -19.32 0.86 26.40
C GLY A 9 -19.09 -0.63 26.11
N LEU A 10 -17.89 -1.02 25.67
CA LEU A 10 -17.51 -2.40 25.47
C LEU A 10 -17.11 -3.12 26.79
N THR A 11 -16.60 -2.37 27.77
CA THR A 11 -16.21 -2.94 29.09
C THR A 11 -17.40 -3.51 29.87
N GLY A 12 -18.63 -3.05 29.60
CA GLY A 12 -19.85 -3.61 30.19
C GLY A 12 -20.24 -4.98 29.59
N VAL A 13 -19.69 -5.36 28.45
CA VAL A 13 -20.01 -6.61 27.74
C VAL A 13 -18.84 -7.60 27.73
N LEU A 14 -17.60 -7.10 27.87
CA LEU A 14 -16.39 -7.91 27.88
C LEU A 14 -15.90 -8.15 29.33
N PRO A 15 -15.35 -9.33 29.62
CA PRO A 15 -14.71 -9.56 30.92
C PRO A 15 -13.58 -8.57 31.16
N ASP A 16 -13.48 -8.08 32.40
CA ASP A 16 -12.37 -7.22 32.81
C ASP A 16 -11.05 -7.98 32.68
N VAL A 17 -10.10 -7.42 31.94
CA VAL A 17 -8.76 -7.99 31.74
C VAL A 17 -8.06 -8.26 33.09
N GLY A 18 -8.27 -7.40 34.09
CA GLY A 18 -7.72 -7.56 35.42
C GLY A 18 -8.18 -8.85 36.13
N ARG A 19 -9.30 -9.43 35.72
CA ARG A 19 -9.86 -10.66 36.30
C ARG A 19 -9.46 -11.94 35.59
N TYR A 20 -8.72 -11.86 34.47
CA TYR A 20 -8.31 -13.07 33.74
C TYR A 20 -7.41 -14.00 34.57
N GLY A 21 -6.64 -13.47 35.50
CA GLY A 21 -5.85 -14.28 36.44
C GLY A 21 -6.67 -15.09 37.46
N GLU A 22 -7.97 -14.79 37.62
CA GLU A 22 -8.89 -15.51 38.52
C GLU A 22 -9.62 -16.66 37.81
N LEU A 23 -9.53 -16.74 36.44
CA LEU A 23 -10.22 -17.75 35.65
C LEU A 23 -9.36 -19.00 35.49
N ASP A 24 -10.02 -20.15 35.45
CA ASP A 24 -9.38 -21.39 35.05
C ASP A 24 -9.15 -21.45 33.52
N GLU A 25 -8.39 -22.44 33.08
CA GLU A 25 -8.03 -22.57 31.64
C GLU A 25 -9.27 -22.79 30.74
N ALA A 26 -10.30 -23.49 31.23
CA ALA A 26 -11.53 -23.74 30.50
C ALA A 26 -12.30 -22.43 30.30
N ALA A 27 -12.47 -21.63 31.34
CA ALA A 27 -13.11 -20.33 31.30
C ALA A 27 -12.34 -19.35 30.38
N LEU A 28 -11.00 -19.36 30.38
CA LEU A 28 -10.18 -18.60 29.47
C LEU A 28 -10.41 -18.98 28.00
N VAL A 29 -10.55 -20.26 27.68
CA VAL A 29 -10.88 -20.75 26.33
C VAL A 29 -12.28 -20.30 25.90
N GLU A 30 -13.26 -20.31 26.80
CA GLU A 30 -14.61 -19.78 26.52
C GLU A 30 -14.59 -18.28 26.22
N VAL A 31 -13.85 -17.49 27.02
CA VAL A 31 -13.64 -16.05 26.78
C VAL A 31 -13.00 -15.82 25.40
N LEU A 32 -11.92 -16.53 25.08
CA LEU A 32 -11.27 -16.44 23.78
C LEU A 32 -12.23 -16.77 22.61
N THR A 33 -13.02 -17.83 22.75
CA THR A 33 -13.99 -18.23 21.73
C THR A 33 -15.09 -17.17 21.54
N GLY A 34 -15.58 -16.59 22.63
CA GLY A 34 -16.56 -15.50 22.62
C GLY A 34 -16.00 -14.24 21.95
N LEU A 35 -14.76 -13.86 22.29
CA LEU A 35 -14.08 -12.72 21.71
C LEU A 35 -13.84 -12.89 20.21
N VAL A 36 -13.40 -14.06 19.74
CA VAL A 36 -13.23 -14.35 18.30
C VAL A 36 -14.55 -14.21 17.56
N ARG A 37 -15.66 -14.73 18.14
CA ARG A 37 -17.00 -14.58 17.53
C ARG A 37 -17.41 -13.12 17.44
N MET A 38 -17.19 -12.35 18.50
CA MET A 38 -17.48 -10.91 18.54
C MET A 38 -16.61 -10.13 17.52
N GLU A 39 -15.31 -10.43 17.46
CA GLU A 39 -14.41 -9.83 16.47
C GLU A 39 -14.92 -10.04 15.03
N ASN A 40 -15.31 -11.26 14.69
CA ASN A 40 -15.87 -11.57 13.37
C ASN A 40 -17.15 -10.76 13.09
N ALA A 41 -18.05 -10.66 14.05
CA ALA A 41 -19.30 -9.89 13.92
C ALA A 41 -19.03 -8.38 13.74
N VAL A 42 -18.08 -7.82 14.48
CA VAL A 42 -17.64 -6.42 14.32
C VAL A 42 -17.01 -6.20 12.95
N ARG A 43 -16.19 -7.14 12.48
CA ARG A 43 -15.58 -7.09 11.15
C ARG A 43 -16.63 -7.14 10.04
N ALA A 44 -17.67 -7.97 10.16
CA ALA A 44 -18.78 -8.02 9.22
C ALA A 44 -19.46 -6.65 9.09
N ARG A 45 -19.83 -6.03 10.21
CA ARG A 45 -20.47 -4.69 10.23
C ARG A 45 -19.56 -3.61 9.64
N LYS A 46 -18.26 -3.67 9.91
CA LYS A 46 -17.28 -2.75 9.31
C LYS A 46 -17.24 -2.89 7.80
N LEU A 47 -17.22 -4.11 7.25
CA LEU A 47 -17.27 -4.36 5.81
C LEU A 47 -18.58 -3.87 5.19
N ALA A 48 -19.70 -4.09 5.86
CA ALA A 48 -21.02 -3.62 5.42
C ALA A 48 -21.09 -2.09 5.34
N ALA A 49 -20.59 -1.38 6.36
CA ALA A 49 -20.51 0.09 6.35
C ALA A 49 -19.61 0.62 5.23
N ALA A 50 -18.44 -0.03 5.02
CA ALA A 50 -17.53 0.33 3.93
C ALA A 50 -18.15 0.08 2.55
N ALA A 51 -18.90 -1.01 2.38
CA ALA A 51 -19.64 -1.32 1.16
C ALA A 51 -20.73 -0.31 0.87
N GLU A 52 -21.48 0.09 1.89
CA GLU A 52 -22.56 1.08 1.74
C GLU A 52 -22.00 2.45 1.31
N LEU A 53 -20.93 2.93 1.94
CA LEU A 53 -20.27 4.17 1.52
C LEU A 53 -19.75 4.05 0.07
N PHE A 54 -19.13 2.91 -0.27
CA PHE A 54 -18.64 2.65 -1.62
C PHE A 54 -19.75 2.74 -2.66
N VAL A 55 -20.88 2.06 -2.43
CA VAL A 55 -22.01 2.02 -3.37
C VAL A 55 -22.65 3.41 -3.53
N ARG A 56 -22.86 4.14 -2.45
CA ARG A 56 -23.39 5.52 -2.53
C ARG A 56 -22.52 6.44 -3.35
N ARG A 57 -21.20 6.35 -3.19
CA ARG A 57 -20.22 7.19 -3.88
C ARG A 57 -20.02 6.80 -5.35
N THR A 58 -20.15 5.53 -5.68
CA THR A 58 -19.93 5.03 -7.06
C THR A 58 -21.23 4.90 -7.87
N GLY A 59 -22.39 4.90 -7.24
CA GLY A 59 -23.70 4.79 -7.89
C GLY A 59 -24.43 6.12 -8.16
N CYS A 60 -23.78 7.27 -7.96
CA CYS A 60 -24.39 8.57 -8.27
C CYS A 60 -24.20 8.95 -9.75
N VAL A 61 -25.09 9.79 -10.29
CA VAL A 61 -25.05 10.26 -11.70
C VAL A 61 -23.70 10.88 -12.07
N THR A 62 -23.15 11.71 -11.19
CA THR A 62 -21.81 12.31 -11.39
C THR A 62 -20.68 11.29 -11.39
N ALA A 63 -20.90 10.09 -10.85
CA ALA A 63 -19.93 9.01 -10.88
C ALA A 63 -19.91 8.31 -12.24
N GLU A 64 -21.06 8.15 -12.90
CA GLU A 64 -21.15 7.59 -14.25
C GLU A 64 -20.40 8.44 -15.26
N ASP A 65 -20.54 9.77 -15.22
CA ASP A 65 -19.83 10.72 -16.06
C ASP A 65 -18.30 10.70 -15.90
N ARG A 66 -17.82 10.14 -14.77
CA ARG A 66 -16.39 10.07 -14.41
C ARG A 66 -15.83 8.64 -14.42
N ALA A 67 -16.60 7.67 -14.92
CA ALA A 67 -16.20 6.25 -14.90
C ALA A 67 -14.91 5.96 -15.71
N ASP A 68 -14.63 6.76 -16.73
CA ASP A 68 -13.41 6.68 -17.54
C ASP A 68 -12.26 7.58 -17.05
N TRP A 69 -12.46 8.36 -16.00
CA TRP A 69 -11.40 9.17 -15.42
C TRP A 69 -10.26 8.29 -14.90
N TRP A 70 -9.03 8.78 -15.02
CA TRP A 70 -7.87 8.08 -14.42
C TRP A 70 -8.05 7.94 -12.92
N LEU A 71 -8.48 9.00 -12.23
CA LEU A 71 -8.95 8.97 -10.84
C LEU A 71 -10.48 8.93 -10.83
N ASP A 72 -11.03 7.75 -11.10
CA ASP A 72 -12.46 7.47 -11.15
C ASP A 72 -13.12 7.49 -9.75
N PRO A 73 -14.46 7.42 -9.65
CA PRO A 73 -15.17 7.38 -8.38
C PRO A 73 -14.69 6.27 -7.43
N THR A 74 -14.30 5.10 -7.98
CA THR A 74 -13.76 3.98 -7.20
C THR A 74 -12.48 4.37 -6.45
N ARG A 75 -11.58 5.10 -7.12
CA ARG A 75 -10.34 5.59 -6.51
C ARG A 75 -10.60 6.74 -5.54
N ALA A 76 -11.54 7.61 -5.86
CA ALA A 76 -11.91 8.72 -4.97
C ALA A 76 -12.47 8.20 -3.63
N VAL A 77 -13.39 7.24 -3.66
CA VAL A 77 -13.93 6.63 -2.43
C VAL A 77 -12.90 5.75 -1.71
N ALA A 78 -11.96 5.14 -2.43
CA ALA A 78 -10.87 4.39 -1.80
C ALA A 78 -9.99 5.29 -0.92
N ALA A 79 -9.76 6.54 -1.31
CA ALA A 79 -9.06 7.52 -0.49
C ALA A 79 -9.83 7.88 0.79
N GLU A 80 -11.15 8.06 0.69
CA GLU A 80 -12.03 8.34 1.84
C GLU A 80 -12.07 7.15 2.83
N LEU A 81 -12.25 5.94 2.30
CA LEU A 81 -12.18 4.70 3.09
C LEU A 81 -10.80 4.46 3.71
N SER A 82 -9.73 4.78 2.99
CA SER A 82 -8.35 4.67 3.49
C SER A 82 -8.14 5.54 4.73
N ALA A 83 -8.57 6.78 4.68
CA ALA A 83 -8.47 7.71 5.82
C ALA A 83 -9.30 7.22 7.02
N ALA A 84 -10.55 6.81 6.79
CA ALA A 84 -11.46 6.34 7.85
C ALA A 84 -11.00 5.01 8.48
N LEU A 85 -10.56 4.06 7.68
CA LEU A 85 -10.15 2.72 8.13
C LEU A 85 -8.68 2.65 8.61
N ARG A 86 -7.91 3.72 8.45
CA ARG A 86 -6.47 3.81 8.79
C ARG A 86 -5.63 2.71 8.12
N VAL A 87 -5.93 2.43 6.86
CA VAL A 87 -5.20 1.45 6.03
C VAL A 87 -4.93 2.04 4.65
N GLY A 88 -3.95 1.50 3.90
CA GLY A 88 -3.70 1.95 2.53
C GLY A 88 -4.92 1.77 1.61
N ALA A 89 -5.07 2.62 0.59
CA ALA A 89 -6.22 2.68 -0.31
C ALA A 89 -6.59 1.33 -0.96
N GLY A 90 -5.60 0.52 -1.36
CA GLY A 90 -5.85 -0.82 -1.91
C GLY A 90 -6.52 -1.77 -0.92
N ARG A 91 -6.10 -1.73 0.36
CA ARG A 91 -6.72 -2.52 1.42
C ARG A 91 -8.12 -2.04 1.78
N ALA A 92 -8.33 -0.73 1.80
CA ALA A 92 -9.62 -0.12 2.04
C ALA A 92 -10.63 -0.54 0.96
N LEU A 93 -10.22 -0.45 -0.30
CA LEU A 93 -11.04 -0.88 -1.44
C LEU A 93 -11.36 -2.38 -1.40
N ALA A 94 -10.38 -3.23 -1.07
CA ALA A 94 -10.59 -4.66 -0.93
C ALA A 94 -11.58 -5.00 0.20
N GLN A 95 -11.60 -4.23 1.29
CA GLN A 95 -12.59 -4.39 2.35
C GLN A 95 -14.00 -3.99 1.87
N ALA A 96 -14.15 -2.84 1.22
CA ALA A 96 -15.43 -2.41 0.66
C ALA A 96 -15.96 -3.42 -0.37
N HIS A 97 -15.10 -3.89 -1.29
CA HIS A 97 -15.47 -4.91 -2.28
C HIS A 97 -15.96 -6.21 -1.64
N ARG A 98 -15.29 -6.69 -0.58
CA ARG A 98 -15.79 -7.87 0.16
C ARG A 98 -17.17 -7.65 0.75
N GLY A 99 -17.42 -6.47 1.33
CA GLY A 99 -18.74 -6.12 1.85
C GLY A 99 -19.81 -6.08 0.75
N VAL A 100 -19.50 -5.54 -0.43
CA VAL A 100 -20.40 -5.56 -1.60
C VAL A 100 -20.68 -6.99 -2.04
N VAL A 101 -19.65 -7.84 -2.14
CA VAL A 101 -19.82 -9.24 -2.54
C VAL A 101 -20.69 -10.01 -1.54
N LEU A 102 -20.49 -9.81 -0.24
CA LEU A 102 -21.34 -10.45 0.79
C LEU A 102 -22.80 -9.98 0.68
N ARG A 103 -23.05 -8.71 0.44
CA ARG A 103 -24.38 -8.14 0.32
C ARG A 103 -25.12 -8.62 -0.94
N ASP A 104 -24.44 -8.57 -2.10
CA ASP A 104 -25.07 -8.71 -3.41
C ASP A 104 -24.97 -10.12 -3.98
N ARG A 105 -23.94 -10.90 -3.61
CA ARG A 105 -23.67 -12.22 -4.19
C ARG A 105 -23.84 -13.37 -3.19
N PHE A 106 -23.51 -13.13 -1.92
CA PHE A 106 -23.52 -14.17 -0.87
C PHE A 106 -24.22 -13.70 0.41
N PRO A 107 -25.53 -13.33 0.34
CA PRO A 107 -26.25 -12.77 1.49
C PRO A 107 -26.40 -13.74 2.66
N LYS A 108 -26.55 -15.06 2.41
CA LYS A 108 -26.66 -16.06 3.48
C LYS A 108 -25.33 -16.23 4.22
N LEU A 109 -24.20 -16.25 3.50
CA LEU A 109 -22.87 -16.24 4.09
C LEU A 109 -22.64 -14.93 4.88
N GLY A 110 -23.10 -13.80 4.35
CA GLY A 110 -23.04 -12.49 5.00
C GLY A 110 -23.71 -12.50 6.38
N MET A 111 -24.92 -13.07 6.48
CA MET A 111 -25.62 -13.22 7.76
C MET A 111 -24.83 -14.06 8.77
N LEU A 112 -24.22 -15.16 8.34
CA LEU A 112 -23.40 -15.99 9.24
C LEU A 112 -22.16 -15.24 9.74
N PHE A 113 -21.56 -14.41 8.89
CA PHE A 113 -20.44 -13.57 9.28
C PHE A 113 -20.87 -12.48 10.27
N GLU A 114 -22.04 -11.87 10.12
CA GLU A 114 -22.63 -10.92 11.07
C GLU A 114 -22.92 -11.53 12.43
N LEU A 115 -23.25 -12.82 12.46
CA LEU A 115 -23.42 -13.61 13.69
C LEU A 115 -22.07 -14.07 14.29
N GLY A 116 -20.95 -13.80 13.60
CA GLY A 116 -19.61 -14.18 14.04
C GLY A 116 -19.27 -15.66 13.84
N LEU A 117 -20.11 -16.42 13.13
CA LEU A 117 -19.96 -17.86 12.94
C LEU A 117 -18.93 -18.24 11.85
N VAL A 118 -18.52 -17.27 11.04
CA VAL A 118 -17.51 -17.44 9.99
C VAL A 118 -16.44 -16.40 10.16
N SER A 119 -15.17 -16.75 9.95
CA SER A 119 -14.04 -15.82 10.10
C SER A 119 -13.83 -14.94 8.87
N GLU A 120 -13.20 -13.75 9.06
CA GLU A 120 -12.81 -12.89 7.93
C GLU A 120 -11.85 -13.62 6.98
N ALA A 121 -10.96 -14.48 7.49
CA ALA A 121 -10.05 -15.28 6.65
C ALA A 121 -10.82 -16.22 5.72
N THR A 122 -11.83 -16.92 6.24
CA THR A 122 -12.73 -17.78 5.46
C THR A 122 -13.48 -16.97 4.41
N VAL A 123 -14.09 -15.84 4.80
CA VAL A 123 -14.80 -14.94 3.85
C VAL A 123 -13.85 -14.45 2.75
N ARG A 124 -12.63 -14.04 3.09
CA ARG A 124 -11.64 -13.61 2.09
C ARG A 124 -11.33 -14.71 1.08
N THR A 125 -11.14 -15.94 1.55
CA THR A 125 -10.89 -17.11 0.70
C THR A 125 -12.09 -17.39 -0.20
N ILE A 126 -13.30 -17.39 0.33
CA ILE A 126 -14.54 -17.62 -0.44
C ILE A 126 -14.67 -16.55 -1.53
N VAL A 127 -14.57 -15.27 -1.18
CA VAL A 127 -14.70 -14.17 -2.15
C VAL A 127 -13.66 -14.28 -3.27
N ALA A 128 -12.41 -14.62 -2.91
CA ALA A 128 -11.35 -14.78 -3.90
C ALA A 128 -11.57 -15.96 -4.85
N ARG A 129 -12.11 -17.10 -4.35
CA ARG A 129 -12.30 -18.31 -5.13
C ARG A 129 -13.57 -18.28 -6.00
N THR A 130 -14.56 -17.47 -5.66
CA THR A 130 -15.87 -17.39 -6.33
C THR A 130 -16.03 -16.21 -7.30
N ASP A 131 -14.99 -15.40 -7.49
CA ASP A 131 -15.00 -14.15 -8.27
C ASP A 131 -15.38 -14.35 -9.75
N LEU A 132 -15.12 -15.54 -10.31
CA LEU A 132 -15.41 -15.88 -11.71
C LEU A 132 -16.83 -16.37 -11.97
N ILE A 133 -17.64 -16.67 -10.95
CA ILE A 133 -19.05 -17.10 -11.13
C ILE A 133 -19.85 -15.88 -11.59
N THR A 134 -20.53 -16.01 -12.73
CA THR A 134 -21.33 -14.91 -13.32
C THR A 134 -22.82 -15.26 -13.41
N ASP A 135 -23.17 -16.54 -13.39
CA ASP A 135 -24.56 -16.97 -13.42
C ASP A 135 -25.26 -16.77 -12.06
N PRO A 136 -26.39 -16.03 -12.01
CA PRO A 136 -27.12 -15.79 -10.75
C PRO A 136 -27.66 -17.06 -10.08
N ALA A 137 -28.05 -18.07 -10.86
CA ALA A 137 -28.59 -19.33 -10.31
C ALA A 137 -27.45 -20.13 -9.64
N ALA A 138 -26.28 -20.22 -10.29
CA ALA A 138 -25.10 -20.83 -9.70
C ALA A 138 -24.62 -20.07 -8.45
N LEU A 139 -24.67 -18.74 -8.43
CA LEU A 139 -24.35 -17.94 -7.25
C LEU A 139 -25.26 -18.26 -6.07
N ALA A 140 -26.58 -18.32 -6.30
CA ALA A 140 -27.55 -18.62 -5.26
C ALA A 140 -27.39 -20.05 -4.69
N ALA A 141 -27.06 -21.03 -5.55
CA ALA A 141 -26.76 -22.39 -5.15
C ALA A 141 -25.47 -22.49 -4.32
N VAL A 142 -24.41 -21.82 -4.77
CA VAL A 142 -23.12 -21.72 -4.07
C VAL A 142 -23.29 -21.05 -2.71
N ASP A 143 -24.04 -19.93 -2.61
CA ASP A 143 -24.32 -19.24 -1.34
C ASP A 143 -25.04 -20.15 -0.35
N GLY A 144 -26.05 -20.92 -0.83
CA GLY A 144 -26.78 -21.88 -0.01
C GLY A 144 -25.85 -22.97 0.55
N GLU A 145 -25.00 -23.56 -0.29
CA GLU A 145 -24.08 -24.61 0.15
C GLU A 145 -22.94 -24.08 1.05
N LEU A 146 -22.41 -22.89 0.75
CA LEU A 146 -21.45 -22.21 1.61
C LEU A 146 -22.03 -21.94 2.99
N ALA A 147 -23.24 -21.40 3.05
CA ALA A 147 -23.91 -21.12 4.32
C ALA A 147 -24.14 -22.37 5.18
N ALA A 148 -24.45 -23.51 4.58
CA ALA A 148 -24.61 -24.76 5.29
C ALA A 148 -23.29 -25.35 5.85
N ARG A 149 -22.17 -25.10 5.17
CA ARG A 149 -20.87 -25.76 5.47
C ARG A 149 -19.83 -24.86 6.14
N ALA A 150 -19.78 -23.57 5.80
CA ALA A 150 -18.73 -22.66 6.25
C ALA A 150 -18.59 -22.53 7.77
N PRO A 151 -19.64 -22.59 8.60
CA PRO A 151 -19.49 -22.58 10.05
C PRO A 151 -18.61 -23.71 10.62
N GLN A 152 -18.55 -24.84 9.91
CA GLN A 152 -17.74 -26.00 10.30
C GLN A 152 -16.25 -25.84 9.90
N TRP A 153 -15.92 -24.85 9.07
CA TRP A 153 -14.58 -24.64 8.52
C TRP A 153 -13.66 -23.80 9.42
N ALA A 154 -14.13 -23.35 10.56
CA ALA A 154 -13.37 -22.52 11.50
C ALA A 154 -11.99 -23.13 11.92
N ARG A 155 -11.84 -24.46 11.78
CA ARG A 155 -10.62 -25.21 12.09
C ARG A 155 -9.81 -25.66 10.86
N LEU A 156 -10.25 -25.28 9.65
CA LEU A 156 -9.51 -25.60 8.44
C LEU A 156 -8.39 -24.57 8.18
N SER A 157 -7.28 -25.06 7.64
CA SER A 157 -6.26 -24.17 7.07
C SER A 157 -6.81 -23.43 5.86
N GLU A 158 -6.18 -22.30 5.48
CA GLU A 158 -6.58 -21.53 4.28
C GLU A 158 -6.59 -22.40 3.02
N GLN A 159 -5.61 -23.28 2.86
CA GLN A 159 -5.54 -24.22 1.74
C GLN A 159 -6.70 -25.23 1.73
N LYS A 160 -7.08 -25.79 2.88
CA LYS A 160 -8.22 -26.72 2.98
C LYS A 160 -9.54 -25.99 2.73
N THR A 161 -9.67 -24.76 3.22
CA THR A 161 -10.83 -23.91 2.96
C THR A 161 -10.94 -23.61 1.46
N ALA A 162 -9.84 -23.24 0.80
CA ALA A 162 -9.83 -23.01 -0.64
C ALA A 162 -10.27 -24.27 -1.43
N ALA A 163 -9.73 -25.44 -1.08
CA ALA A 163 -10.13 -26.70 -1.72
C ALA A 163 -11.62 -27.04 -1.52
N ALA A 164 -12.16 -26.76 -0.32
CA ALA A 164 -13.59 -26.96 -0.03
C ALA A 164 -14.49 -26.03 -0.86
N VAL A 165 -14.09 -24.76 -1.02
CA VAL A 165 -14.77 -23.78 -1.88
C VAL A 165 -14.70 -24.23 -3.34
N ASP A 166 -13.53 -24.62 -3.82
CA ASP A 166 -13.33 -25.10 -5.21
C ASP A 166 -14.22 -26.28 -5.53
N ALA A 167 -14.36 -27.25 -4.61
CA ALA A 167 -15.24 -28.39 -4.78
C ALA A 167 -16.72 -27.98 -4.88
N ILE A 168 -17.15 -26.91 -4.21
CA ILE A 168 -18.50 -26.34 -4.36
C ILE A 168 -18.65 -25.65 -5.72
N VAL A 169 -17.67 -24.82 -6.10
CA VAL A 169 -17.69 -24.12 -7.40
C VAL A 169 -17.74 -25.12 -8.55
N LEU A 170 -16.94 -26.18 -8.50
CA LEU A 170 -16.93 -27.22 -9.53
C LEU A 170 -18.30 -27.93 -9.73
N ARG A 171 -19.09 -28.05 -8.65
CA ARG A 171 -20.44 -28.67 -8.75
C ARG A 171 -21.46 -27.77 -9.42
N HIS A 172 -21.38 -26.46 -9.18
CA HIS A 172 -22.39 -25.50 -9.61
C HIS A 172 -22.03 -24.69 -10.84
N ASP A 173 -20.73 -24.38 -11.01
CA ASP A 173 -20.18 -23.64 -12.16
C ASP A 173 -18.72 -24.05 -12.42
N PRO A 174 -18.45 -25.17 -13.11
CA PRO A 174 -17.09 -25.60 -13.42
C PRO A 174 -16.25 -24.55 -14.16
N GLY A 175 -16.87 -23.74 -15.02
CA GLY A 175 -16.25 -22.62 -15.72
C GLY A 175 -15.85 -21.47 -14.81
N GLY A 176 -16.43 -21.38 -13.64
CA GLY A 176 -16.15 -20.37 -12.61
C GLY A 176 -14.99 -20.72 -11.68
N LEU A 177 -14.33 -21.86 -11.86
CA LEU A 177 -13.21 -22.27 -11.01
C LEU A 177 -11.99 -21.38 -11.20
N ARG A 178 -11.51 -20.77 -10.12
CA ARG A 178 -10.25 -19.99 -10.14
C ARG A 178 -9.05 -20.93 -9.96
N ARG A 179 -8.36 -21.24 -11.05
CA ARG A 179 -7.23 -22.19 -11.09
C ARG A 179 -5.94 -21.64 -10.48
N SER A 180 -5.77 -20.33 -10.45
CA SER A 180 -4.56 -19.72 -9.91
C SER A 180 -4.85 -18.34 -9.30
N GLU A 181 -4.62 -18.18 -7.99
CA GLU A 181 -4.63 -16.88 -7.35
C GLU A 181 -3.52 -15.95 -7.88
N ARG A 182 -2.45 -16.53 -8.41
CA ARG A 182 -1.32 -15.79 -9.00
C ARG A 182 -1.72 -15.08 -10.29
N LYS A 183 -2.59 -15.69 -11.13
CA LYS A 183 -3.16 -15.01 -12.30
C LYS A 183 -4.06 -13.84 -11.93
N ALA A 184 -4.72 -13.89 -10.76
CA ALA A 184 -5.55 -12.80 -10.25
C ALA A 184 -4.74 -11.58 -9.81
N ARG A 185 -3.50 -11.77 -9.34
CA ARG A 185 -2.58 -10.68 -8.93
C ARG A 185 -1.89 -9.97 -10.10
N GLY A 186 -1.99 -10.53 -11.31
CA GLY A 186 -1.26 -10.03 -12.48
C GLY A 186 0.20 -10.50 -12.51
N ALA A 187 0.85 -10.37 -13.68
CA ALA A 187 2.29 -10.53 -13.80
C ALA A 187 2.95 -9.24 -13.32
N ASP A 188 3.53 -9.24 -12.13
CA ASP A 188 4.22 -8.11 -11.55
C ASP A 188 5.46 -8.56 -10.77
N VAL A 189 6.32 -7.62 -10.46
CA VAL A 189 7.49 -7.80 -9.59
C VAL A 189 7.23 -7.04 -8.31
N ASP A 190 7.15 -7.77 -7.20
CA ASP A 190 6.92 -7.20 -5.88
C ASP A 190 8.25 -6.87 -5.19
N PHE A 191 8.36 -5.66 -4.67
CA PHE A 191 9.49 -5.18 -3.88
C PHE A 191 9.06 -4.90 -2.45
N GLY A 192 9.59 -5.66 -1.51
CA GLY A 192 9.41 -5.50 -0.08
C GLY A 192 8.35 -6.42 0.52
N SER A 193 8.62 -6.85 1.73
CA SER A 193 7.73 -7.62 2.60
C SER A 193 7.65 -6.95 3.97
N ARG A 194 6.58 -7.24 4.72
CA ARG A 194 6.46 -6.77 6.11
C ARG A 194 7.47 -7.41 7.06
N THR A 195 8.04 -8.52 6.66
CA THR A 195 9.04 -9.28 7.41
C THR A 195 10.47 -8.94 7.01
N ASP A 196 10.67 -7.98 6.09
CA ASP A 196 12.01 -7.59 5.68
C ASP A 196 12.72 -6.89 6.84
N PRO A 197 13.96 -7.28 7.15
CA PRO A 197 14.74 -6.61 8.17
C PRO A 197 15.13 -5.18 7.72
N PRO A 198 15.35 -4.23 8.66
CA PRO A 198 15.74 -2.88 8.34
C PRO A 198 16.97 -2.81 7.41
N GLY A 199 16.89 -2.01 6.36
CA GLY A 199 17.94 -1.85 5.37
C GLY A 199 17.97 -2.91 4.26
N PHE A 200 17.07 -3.89 4.30
CA PHE A 200 16.91 -4.90 3.27
C PHE A 200 15.51 -4.85 2.64
N THR A 201 15.41 -5.34 1.42
CA THR A 201 14.14 -5.40 0.67
C THR A 201 14.13 -6.70 -0.10
N SER A 202 13.13 -7.56 0.14
CA SER A 202 12.90 -8.77 -0.66
C SER A 202 12.36 -8.40 -2.05
N ILE A 203 12.67 -9.23 -3.03
CA ILE A 203 12.13 -9.14 -4.39
C ILE A 203 11.47 -10.47 -4.69
N TRP A 204 10.24 -10.41 -5.17
CA TRP A 204 9.50 -11.58 -5.59
C TRP A 204 8.90 -11.38 -6.97
N ALA A 205 9.11 -12.37 -7.86
CA ALA A 205 8.53 -12.39 -9.19
C ALA A 205 8.24 -13.84 -9.61
N LEU A 206 7.27 -14.03 -10.50
CA LEU A 206 7.01 -15.30 -11.15
C LEU A 206 7.45 -15.21 -12.62
N LEU A 207 8.48 -15.97 -12.97
CA LEU A 207 9.03 -16.02 -14.32
C LEU A 207 8.66 -17.34 -15.02
N ALA A 208 8.69 -17.37 -16.34
CA ALA A 208 8.70 -18.61 -17.08
C ALA A 208 9.94 -19.44 -16.67
N SER A 209 9.82 -20.77 -16.64
CA SER A 209 10.91 -21.64 -16.17
C SER A 209 12.20 -21.47 -16.98
N THR A 210 12.09 -21.20 -18.28
CA THR A 210 13.22 -20.91 -19.17
C THR A 210 13.93 -19.62 -18.80
N ASP A 211 13.17 -18.56 -18.52
CA ASP A 211 13.71 -17.25 -18.14
C ASP A 211 14.34 -17.29 -16.75
N ALA A 212 13.71 -18.02 -15.80
CA ALA A 212 14.25 -18.24 -14.48
C ALA A 212 15.59 -19.01 -14.54
N ALA A 213 15.69 -20.06 -15.34
CA ALA A 213 16.93 -20.84 -15.53
C ALA A 213 18.03 -19.99 -16.18
N ALA A 214 17.72 -19.20 -17.19
CA ALA A 214 18.65 -18.28 -17.82
C ALA A 214 19.15 -17.21 -16.84
N GLY A 215 18.23 -16.64 -16.03
CA GLY A 215 18.54 -15.68 -14.98
C GLY A 215 19.46 -16.26 -13.91
N GLU A 216 19.21 -17.49 -13.46
CA GLU A 216 20.05 -18.19 -12.47
C GLU A 216 21.46 -18.42 -13.00
N GLN A 217 21.60 -18.94 -14.22
CA GLN A 217 22.90 -19.12 -14.86
C GLN A 217 23.67 -17.81 -15.00
N ARG A 218 22.97 -16.72 -15.35
CA ARG A 218 23.60 -15.39 -15.45
C ARG A 218 24.08 -14.88 -14.09
N LEU A 219 23.30 -15.05 -13.03
CA LEU A 219 23.69 -14.70 -11.67
C LEU A 219 24.92 -15.47 -11.21
N ASP A 220 24.95 -16.76 -11.48
CA ASP A 220 26.08 -17.61 -11.17
C ASP A 220 27.37 -17.24 -11.93
N ALA A 221 27.23 -16.93 -13.20
CA ALA A 221 28.36 -16.48 -14.02
C ALA A 221 28.94 -15.16 -13.46
N LEU A 222 28.09 -14.19 -13.13
CA LEU A 222 28.51 -12.92 -12.56
C LEU A 222 29.11 -13.06 -11.16
N ALA A 223 28.56 -13.94 -10.31
CA ALA A 223 29.08 -14.20 -8.98
C ALA A 223 30.47 -14.89 -9.00
N ARG A 224 30.80 -15.59 -10.09
CA ARG A 224 32.11 -16.25 -10.30
C ARG A 224 33.11 -15.36 -11.07
N ALA A 225 32.65 -14.26 -11.67
CA ALA A 225 33.50 -13.37 -12.48
C ALA A 225 34.40 -12.44 -11.63
N VAL A 226 34.41 -12.59 -10.31
CA VAL A 226 35.30 -11.86 -9.38
C VAL A 226 36.56 -12.69 -9.09
N CYS A 227 37.62 -12.03 -8.61
CA CYS A 227 38.86 -12.75 -8.32
C CYS A 227 38.73 -13.68 -7.09
N PRO A 228 39.63 -14.67 -6.92
CA PRO A 228 39.60 -15.60 -5.80
C PRO A 228 39.70 -14.94 -4.42
N ASP A 229 40.36 -13.79 -4.34
CA ASP A 229 40.56 -13.03 -3.09
C ASP A 229 39.39 -12.16 -2.71
N ASP A 230 38.23 -12.22 -3.40
CA ASP A 230 37.03 -11.50 -3.02
C ASP A 230 36.49 -12.04 -1.68
N PRO A 231 36.37 -11.20 -0.64
CA PRO A 231 36.03 -11.65 0.72
C PRO A 231 34.59 -12.14 0.89
N ARG A 232 33.70 -11.87 -0.10
CA ARG A 232 32.28 -12.24 -0.02
C ARG A 232 32.07 -13.71 -0.29
N SER A 233 31.14 -14.33 0.42
CA SER A 233 30.60 -15.65 0.11
C SER A 233 29.92 -15.67 -1.28
N ILE A 234 29.76 -16.84 -1.86
CA ILE A 234 29.07 -17.00 -3.17
C ILE A 234 27.63 -16.48 -3.10
N GLY A 235 26.93 -16.66 -1.96
CA GLY A 235 25.57 -16.13 -1.75
C GLY A 235 25.53 -14.60 -1.76
N GLU A 236 26.48 -13.95 -1.11
CA GLU A 236 26.61 -12.48 -1.13
C GLU A 236 26.95 -11.97 -2.53
N ARG A 237 27.84 -12.66 -3.25
CA ARG A 237 28.17 -12.32 -4.64
C ARG A 237 26.95 -12.46 -5.57
N ARG A 238 26.13 -13.51 -5.41
CA ARG A 238 24.86 -13.68 -6.17
C ARG A 238 23.87 -12.55 -5.87
N ARG A 239 23.71 -12.18 -4.59
CA ARG A 239 22.87 -11.05 -4.19
C ARG A 239 23.34 -9.74 -4.82
N ASP A 240 24.65 -9.46 -4.74
CA ASP A 240 25.25 -8.24 -5.30
C ASP A 240 25.18 -8.25 -6.84
N ALA A 241 25.28 -9.42 -7.47
CA ALA A 241 25.08 -9.59 -8.90
C ALA A 241 23.65 -9.30 -9.33
N LEU A 242 22.64 -9.76 -8.57
CA LEU A 242 21.23 -9.43 -8.81
C LEU A 242 21.01 -7.93 -8.71
N ALA A 243 21.50 -7.30 -7.65
CA ALA A 243 21.38 -5.85 -7.45
C ALA A 243 22.05 -5.06 -8.60
N ALA A 244 23.19 -5.53 -9.10
CA ALA A 244 23.87 -4.92 -10.21
C ALA A 244 23.09 -5.07 -11.53
N LEU A 245 22.55 -6.24 -11.82
CA LEU A 245 21.72 -6.50 -13.00
C LEU A 245 20.47 -5.62 -13.02
N LEU A 246 19.77 -5.51 -11.89
CA LEU A 246 18.60 -4.65 -11.75
C LEU A 246 18.92 -3.15 -11.95
N ALA A 247 20.17 -2.75 -11.64
CA ALA A 247 20.66 -1.40 -11.86
C ALA A 247 21.36 -1.20 -13.21
N GLY A 248 21.27 -2.17 -14.14
CA GLY A 248 21.86 -2.09 -15.48
C GLY A 248 23.39 -2.08 -15.51
N ARG A 249 24.07 -2.60 -14.47
CA ARG A 249 25.53 -2.52 -14.30
C ARG A 249 26.18 -3.88 -14.05
N ARG A 250 27.49 -3.95 -14.16
CA ARG A 250 28.27 -5.15 -13.76
C ARG A 250 28.66 -5.07 -12.27
N PRO A 251 28.62 -6.19 -11.53
CA PRO A 251 29.15 -6.25 -10.18
C PRO A 251 30.69 -6.17 -10.22
N GLY A 252 31.28 -5.40 -9.30
CA GLY A 252 32.73 -5.35 -9.14
C GLY A 252 33.24 -6.32 -8.07
N CYS A 253 34.54 -6.60 -8.12
CA CYS A 253 35.27 -7.29 -7.06
C CYS A 253 35.49 -6.38 -5.84
N ARG A 254 35.53 -6.96 -4.62
CA ARG A 254 35.80 -6.26 -3.36
C ARG A 254 37.09 -6.72 -2.67
N CYS A 255 38.04 -7.28 -3.40
CA CYS A 255 39.30 -7.74 -2.84
C CYS A 255 40.25 -6.60 -2.38
N GLY A 256 39.97 -5.35 -2.79
CA GLY A 256 40.79 -4.17 -2.42
C GLY A 256 42.17 -4.09 -3.13
N ARG A 257 42.50 -5.00 -4.01
CA ARG A 257 43.78 -5.05 -4.70
C ARG A 257 43.80 -4.06 -5.87
N PRO A 258 44.85 -3.22 -6.01
CA PRO A 258 44.98 -2.30 -7.13
C PRO A 258 45.24 -3.00 -8.47
N ASP A 259 45.78 -4.24 -8.46
CA ASP A 259 46.09 -5.09 -9.61
C ASP A 259 45.03 -6.17 -9.84
N CYS A 260 43.81 -6.02 -9.33
CA CYS A 260 42.76 -6.99 -9.45
C CYS A 260 42.38 -7.26 -10.92
N PRO A 261 42.44 -8.53 -11.38
CA PRO A 261 42.12 -8.88 -12.77
C PRO A 261 40.63 -8.84 -13.08
N ALA A 262 39.78 -8.76 -12.04
CA ALA A 262 38.32 -8.71 -12.24
C ALA A 262 37.90 -7.35 -12.80
N PRO A 263 36.83 -7.31 -13.64
CA PRO A 263 36.29 -6.05 -14.16
C PRO A 263 35.89 -5.10 -13.03
N ALA A 264 36.15 -3.80 -13.21
CA ALA A 264 35.63 -2.77 -12.31
C ALA A 264 34.09 -2.74 -12.38
N ALA A 265 33.45 -2.34 -11.27
CA ALA A 265 32.01 -2.12 -11.27
C ALA A 265 31.66 -0.92 -12.16
N ASP A 266 30.59 -1.05 -12.97
CA ASP A 266 30.06 0.10 -13.71
C ASP A 266 29.46 1.12 -12.74
N PRO A 267 29.50 2.44 -13.05
CA PRO A 267 28.84 3.44 -12.24
C PRO A 267 27.32 3.21 -12.21
N PRO A 268 26.62 3.61 -11.14
CA PRO A 268 25.17 3.46 -11.07
C PRO A 268 24.45 4.46 -11.97
N ASP A 269 23.49 3.97 -12.78
CA ASP A 269 22.60 4.82 -13.61
C ASP A 269 21.36 5.30 -12.83
N VAL A 270 21.11 4.74 -11.63
CA VAL A 270 19.94 5.03 -10.82
C VAL A 270 20.35 5.78 -9.56
N VAL A 271 19.65 6.88 -9.28
CA VAL A 271 19.86 7.68 -8.06
C VAL A 271 18.92 7.19 -6.96
N VAL A 272 19.50 6.82 -5.82
CA VAL A 272 18.77 6.49 -4.59
C VAL A 272 19.00 7.62 -3.59
N HIS A 273 17.91 8.22 -3.10
CA HIS A 273 17.98 9.30 -2.12
C HIS A 273 17.94 8.73 -0.70
N VAL A 274 18.87 9.19 0.13
CA VAL A 274 18.96 8.86 1.56
C VAL A 274 19.06 10.16 2.35
N VAL A 275 18.26 10.31 3.40
CA VAL A 275 18.35 11.43 4.35
C VAL A 275 19.04 10.92 5.62
N ALA A 276 19.95 11.70 6.17
CA ALA A 276 20.61 11.41 7.44
C ALA A 276 20.98 12.71 8.16
N ASP A 277 21.11 12.67 9.48
CA ASP A 277 21.65 13.79 10.24
C ASP A 277 23.12 14.04 9.89
N ALA A 278 23.55 15.29 9.99
CA ALA A 278 24.92 15.68 9.69
C ALA A 278 25.95 14.90 10.56
N GLY A 279 25.64 14.67 11.83
CA GLY A 279 26.45 13.86 12.74
C GLY A 279 26.59 12.40 12.28
N ALA A 280 25.53 11.81 11.70
CA ALA A 280 25.58 10.46 11.14
C ALA A 280 26.45 10.35 9.89
N VAL A 281 26.67 11.47 9.18
CA VAL A 281 27.50 11.54 7.97
C VAL A 281 28.97 11.79 8.30
N THR A 282 29.26 12.60 9.32
CA THR A 282 30.60 13.08 9.66
C THR A 282 31.23 12.36 10.86
N GLY A 283 30.41 11.64 11.65
CA GLY A 283 30.84 10.99 12.89
C GLY A 283 31.58 9.67 12.67
N GLY A 284 32.34 9.27 13.69
CA GLY A 284 33.05 7.99 13.76
C GLY A 284 32.15 6.79 13.98
N PRO A 285 32.73 5.56 13.97
CA PRO A 285 31.96 4.33 14.15
C PRO A 285 31.22 4.23 15.50
N ASP A 286 31.72 4.88 16.53
CA ASP A 286 31.20 4.83 17.91
C ASP A 286 30.41 6.09 18.31
N ASP A 287 30.31 7.09 17.41
CA ASP A 287 29.59 8.32 17.70
C ASP A 287 28.08 8.07 17.74
N THR A 288 27.44 8.59 18.77
CA THR A 288 25.98 8.60 18.90
C THR A 288 25.44 9.99 18.56
N VAL A 289 24.31 10.04 17.85
CA VAL A 289 23.55 11.28 17.61
C VAL A 289 22.40 11.31 18.61
N ALA A 290 22.37 12.31 19.49
CA ALA A 290 21.36 12.43 20.55
C ALA A 290 21.21 11.16 21.43
N GLY A 291 22.32 10.44 21.70
CA GLY A 291 22.33 9.23 22.53
C GLY A 291 21.88 7.95 21.83
N ALA A 292 21.60 7.99 20.51
CA ALA A 292 21.23 6.85 19.71
C ALA A 292 22.24 6.57 18.59
N ALA A 293 22.29 5.32 18.13
CA ALA A 293 23.10 4.95 16.99
C ALA A 293 22.67 5.74 15.73
N PRO A 294 23.60 6.29 14.94
CA PRO A 294 23.28 7.05 13.75
C PRO A 294 22.61 6.17 12.69
N TYR A 295 21.65 6.72 11.97
CA TYR A 295 20.97 6.04 10.87
C TYR A 295 20.63 6.99 9.72
N GLY A 296 20.37 6.43 8.55
CA GLY A 296 19.78 7.11 7.42
C GLY A 296 18.34 6.66 7.17
N TYR A 297 17.61 7.38 6.34
CA TYR A 297 16.28 7.01 5.86
C TYR A 297 16.28 6.98 4.34
N VAL A 298 16.03 5.82 3.76
CA VAL A 298 15.87 5.63 2.32
C VAL A 298 14.43 5.92 1.94
N PHE A 299 14.21 6.86 1.02
CA PHE A 299 12.86 7.22 0.58
C PHE A 299 12.08 6.00 0.09
N GLY A 300 10.92 5.76 0.69
CA GLY A 300 10.04 4.63 0.34
C GLY A 300 10.51 3.25 0.83
N ARG A 301 11.61 3.17 1.59
CA ARG A 301 12.17 1.90 2.11
C ARG A 301 12.40 1.91 3.61
N GLY A 302 12.40 3.08 4.26
CA GLY A 302 12.54 3.19 5.70
C GLY A 302 13.98 3.34 6.19
N VAL A 303 14.23 2.93 7.41
CA VAL A 303 15.48 3.14 8.13
C VAL A 303 16.63 2.33 7.53
N LEU A 304 17.78 3.01 7.36
CA LEU A 304 19.06 2.44 6.95
C LEU A 304 20.01 2.45 8.14
N PRO A 305 20.31 1.29 8.77
CA PRO A 305 21.22 1.22 9.91
C PRO A 305 22.61 1.74 9.61
N ALA A 306 23.34 2.21 10.65
CA ALA A 306 24.66 2.84 10.53
C ALA A 306 25.68 2.08 9.68
N PRO A 307 25.85 0.76 9.78
CA PRO A 307 26.83 0.04 8.93
C PRO A 307 26.50 0.13 7.45
N LEU A 308 25.21 0.06 7.10
CA LEU A 308 24.76 0.16 5.71
C LEU A 308 24.82 1.62 5.21
N LEU A 309 24.53 2.60 6.08
CA LEU A 309 24.67 4.02 5.77
C LEU A 309 26.12 4.35 5.40
N ARG A 310 27.10 3.89 6.17
CA ARG A 310 28.52 4.11 5.88
C ARG A 310 28.92 3.55 4.51
N ALA A 311 28.49 2.34 4.19
CA ALA A 311 28.75 1.74 2.88
C ALA A 311 28.13 2.54 1.70
N VAL A 312 27.05 3.25 1.96
CA VAL A 312 26.45 4.19 0.99
C VAL A 312 27.27 5.46 0.89
N LEU A 313 27.71 6.04 2.03
CA LEU A 313 28.44 7.30 2.09
C LEU A 313 29.77 7.27 1.33
N GLU A 314 30.47 6.13 1.30
CA GLU A 314 31.71 5.94 0.52
C GLU A 314 31.58 6.31 -0.96
N ARG A 315 30.36 6.26 -1.51
CA ARG A 315 30.07 6.48 -2.93
C ARG A 315 28.98 7.52 -3.17
N ALA A 316 28.51 8.16 -2.10
CA ALA A 316 27.37 9.08 -2.18
C ALA A 316 27.84 10.50 -2.55
N ARG A 317 27.01 11.19 -3.34
CA ARG A 317 27.07 12.64 -3.43
C ARG A 317 26.28 13.23 -2.26
N ILE A 318 26.96 13.92 -1.36
CA ILE A 318 26.35 14.54 -0.19
C ILE A 318 25.83 15.92 -0.56
N LEU A 319 24.53 16.15 -0.32
CA LEU A 319 23.86 17.43 -0.47
C LEU A 319 23.39 17.89 0.92
N ARG A 320 23.74 19.11 1.31
CA ARG A 320 23.28 19.69 2.58
C ARG A 320 21.89 20.28 2.42
N VAL A 321 20.92 19.71 3.13
CA VAL A 321 19.58 20.29 3.26
C VAL A 321 19.60 21.26 4.45
N ARG A 322 19.21 22.51 4.21
CA ARG A 322 19.13 23.54 5.25
C ARG A 322 17.68 23.85 5.54
N HIS A 323 17.34 23.96 6.82
CA HIS A 323 16.06 24.50 7.21
C HIS A 323 15.98 25.98 6.80
N PRO A 324 14.88 26.44 6.15
CA PRO A 324 14.77 27.81 5.64
C PRO A 324 14.65 28.90 6.72
N GLY A 325 14.54 28.50 7.99
CA GLY A 325 14.42 29.41 9.13
C GLY A 325 12.95 29.73 9.47
N PRO A 326 12.75 30.53 10.54
CA PRO A 326 11.40 30.83 11.08
C PRO A 326 10.61 31.86 10.27
N ALA A 327 11.24 32.59 9.34
CA ALA A 327 10.59 33.62 8.54
C ALA A 327 11.22 33.74 7.15
N PRO A 328 11.21 32.67 6.33
CA PRO A 328 11.77 32.74 4.98
C PRO A 328 10.92 33.64 4.08
N THR A 329 11.56 34.34 3.17
CA THR A 329 10.89 35.11 2.13
C THR A 329 10.28 34.17 1.10
N PRO A 330 9.02 34.37 0.67
CA PRO A 330 8.43 33.63 -0.43
C PRO A 330 9.26 33.72 -1.70
N GLU A 331 9.40 32.60 -2.40
CA GLU A 331 10.11 32.57 -3.69
C GLU A 331 9.20 33.11 -4.82
N PRO A 332 9.77 33.84 -5.79
CA PRO A 332 9.01 34.30 -6.94
C PRO A 332 8.67 33.13 -7.87
N GLY A 333 7.45 33.12 -8.40
CA GLY A 333 7.01 32.15 -9.38
C GLY A 333 6.42 30.87 -8.79
N TYR A 334 5.85 30.04 -9.68
CA TYR A 334 5.11 28.83 -9.34
C TYR A 334 6.03 27.67 -8.92
N ARG A 335 7.19 27.56 -9.56
CA ARG A 335 8.12 26.44 -9.29
C ARG A 335 9.07 26.82 -8.16
N PRO A 336 9.17 25.99 -7.10
CA PRO A 336 10.15 26.21 -6.06
C PRO A 336 11.58 26.01 -6.57
N SER A 337 12.54 26.70 -5.96
CA SER A 337 13.95 26.44 -6.16
C SER A 337 14.33 25.00 -5.80
N ALA A 338 15.46 24.51 -6.31
CA ALA A 338 15.96 23.19 -5.96
C ALA A 338 16.15 23.02 -4.45
N ALA A 339 16.64 24.06 -3.76
CA ALA A 339 16.85 24.02 -2.32
C ALA A 339 15.56 23.90 -1.53
N LEU A 340 14.52 24.67 -1.87
CA LEU A 340 13.20 24.58 -1.24
C LEU A 340 12.53 23.24 -1.57
N ALA A 341 12.65 22.77 -2.81
CA ALA A 341 12.10 21.49 -3.24
C ALA A 341 12.70 20.32 -2.42
N GLU A 342 14.02 20.29 -2.25
CA GLU A 342 14.71 19.27 -1.44
C GLU A 342 14.32 19.37 0.04
N PHE A 343 14.26 20.59 0.60
CA PHE A 343 13.79 20.78 1.98
C PHE A 343 12.40 20.18 2.18
N VAL A 344 11.42 20.49 1.33
CA VAL A 344 10.05 20.00 1.46
C VAL A 344 9.99 18.47 1.33
N ARG A 345 10.77 17.88 0.41
CA ARG A 345 10.85 16.41 0.26
C ARG A 345 11.47 15.75 1.49
N CYS A 346 12.56 16.30 2.01
CA CYS A 346 13.23 15.78 3.20
C CYS A 346 12.38 15.97 4.47
N ARG A 347 11.62 17.05 4.59
CA ARG A 347 10.66 17.26 5.67
C ARG A 347 9.54 16.23 5.62
N ASP A 348 8.93 16.04 4.44
CA ASP A 348 7.71 15.23 4.29
C ASP A 348 7.97 13.73 4.21
N LEU A 349 9.10 13.30 3.64
CA LEU A 349 9.54 11.92 3.36
C LEU A 349 8.57 11.11 2.49
N THR A 350 7.27 11.31 2.63
CA THR A 350 6.21 10.64 1.89
C THR A 350 5.10 11.61 1.46
N CYS A 351 4.17 11.15 0.67
CA CYS A 351 2.93 11.86 0.37
C CYS A 351 2.20 12.25 1.66
N ARG A 352 1.68 13.49 1.71
CA ARG A 352 1.04 14.07 2.90
C ARG A 352 -0.45 13.75 3.02
N PHE A 353 -1.00 12.92 2.14
CA PHE A 353 -2.37 12.42 2.29
C PHE A 353 -2.44 11.29 3.33
N PRO A 354 -3.51 11.18 4.13
CA PRO A 354 -3.64 10.14 5.17
C PRO A 354 -3.38 8.73 4.64
N ASN A 355 -2.56 7.96 5.36
CA ASN A 355 -2.17 6.56 5.07
C ASN A 355 -1.55 6.33 3.68
N CYS A 356 -0.87 7.32 3.12
CA CYS A 356 -0.15 7.18 1.86
C CYS A 356 1.36 7.14 2.07
N ASP A 357 1.98 6.02 1.71
CA ASP A 357 3.41 5.77 1.87
C ASP A 357 4.22 6.02 0.58
N ARG A 358 3.64 6.69 -0.43
CA ARG A 358 4.38 7.05 -1.65
C ARG A 358 5.55 7.95 -1.28
N PRO A 359 6.80 7.59 -1.66
CA PRO A 359 7.97 8.37 -1.32
C PRO A 359 7.91 9.78 -1.91
N ALA A 360 8.42 10.77 -1.16
CA ALA A 360 8.42 12.18 -1.57
C ALA A 360 9.16 12.42 -2.89
N THR A 361 10.12 11.57 -3.25
CA THR A 361 10.82 11.59 -4.54
C THR A 361 9.91 11.28 -5.74
N ALA A 362 8.80 10.58 -5.51
CA ALA A 362 7.77 10.28 -6.52
C ALA A 362 6.52 11.17 -6.36
N CYS A 363 6.63 12.28 -5.64
CA CYS A 363 5.55 13.22 -5.39
C CYS A 363 5.76 14.54 -6.13
N ASP A 364 4.63 15.13 -6.53
CA ASP A 364 4.58 16.54 -6.92
C ASP A 364 4.70 17.43 -5.68
N LEU A 365 5.26 18.62 -5.81
CA LEU A 365 5.21 19.67 -4.79
C LEU A 365 3.94 20.49 -5.01
N ASP A 366 2.99 20.34 -4.10
CA ASP A 366 1.66 20.93 -4.19
C ASP A 366 1.54 22.15 -3.29
N HIS A 367 0.98 23.23 -3.83
CA HIS A 367 0.60 24.40 -3.05
C HIS A 367 -0.71 24.15 -2.31
N THR A 368 -0.73 24.28 -0.98
CA THR A 368 -1.94 24.15 -0.17
C THR A 368 -2.98 25.16 -0.61
N VAL A 369 -2.62 26.43 -0.60
CA VAL A 369 -3.37 27.50 -1.29
C VAL A 369 -2.74 27.69 -2.67
N PRO A 370 -3.53 27.53 -3.75
CA PRO A 370 -2.98 27.54 -5.11
C PRO A 370 -2.29 28.86 -5.47
N TYR A 371 -1.16 28.75 -6.17
CA TYR A 371 -0.51 29.90 -6.77
C TYR A 371 -1.40 30.56 -7.86
N PRO A 372 -1.44 31.90 -8.01
CA PRO A 372 -0.65 32.91 -7.29
C PRO A 372 -1.26 33.39 -5.98
N LEU A 373 -2.42 32.91 -5.55
CA LEU A 373 -3.06 33.33 -4.31
C LEU A 373 -2.24 32.96 -3.07
N GLY A 374 -1.69 31.74 -3.06
CA GLY A 374 -0.70 31.29 -2.10
C GLY A 374 0.70 31.33 -2.70
N PRO A 375 1.68 31.87 -1.98
CA PRO A 375 3.04 31.99 -2.48
C PRO A 375 3.77 30.64 -2.48
N THR A 376 4.87 30.55 -3.24
CA THR A 376 5.83 29.45 -3.18
C THR A 376 6.67 29.61 -1.90
N HIS A 377 6.26 28.91 -0.84
CA HIS A 377 6.79 29.05 0.50
C HIS A 377 6.71 27.69 1.25
N PRO A 378 7.65 27.36 2.13
CA PRO A 378 7.65 26.05 2.83
C PRO A 378 6.38 25.79 3.63
N SER A 379 5.72 26.82 4.21
CA SER A 379 4.43 26.69 4.90
C SER A 379 3.22 26.55 3.96
N ASN A 380 3.41 26.63 2.64
CA ASN A 380 2.37 26.46 1.63
C ASN A 380 2.65 25.31 0.65
N LEU A 381 3.80 24.63 0.80
CA LEU A 381 4.21 23.52 -0.06
C LEU A 381 4.23 22.20 0.70
N LYS A 382 3.76 21.14 0.07
CA LYS A 382 3.83 19.77 0.57
C LYS A 382 3.95 18.75 -0.56
N CYS A 383 4.38 17.53 -0.22
CA CYS A 383 4.47 16.42 -1.15
C CYS A 383 3.11 15.73 -1.31
N LEU A 384 2.58 15.68 -2.52
CA LEU A 384 1.43 14.85 -2.87
C LEU A 384 1.80 13.93 -4.04
N CYS A 385 1.56 12.63 -3.89
CA CYS A 385 1.69 11.74 -5.03
C CYS A 385 0.65 12.10 -6.11
N ARG A 386 0.90 11.71 -7.35
CA ARG A 386 0.05 12.08 -8.48
C ARG A 386 -1.43 11.76 -8.25
N GLU A 387 -1.74 10.65 -7.59
CA GLU A 387 -3.12 10.26 -7.25
C GLU A 387 -3.78 11.28 -6.31
N HIS A 388 -3.11 11.63 -5.21
CA HIS A 388 -3.67 12.54 -4.22
C HIS A 388 -3.60 14.02 -4.63
N HIS A 389 -2.66 14.39 -5.49
CA HIS A 389 -2.68 15.70 -6.14
C HIS A 389 -3.90 15.85 -7.08
N LEU A 390 -4.20 14.83 -7.89
CA LEU A 390 -5.40 14.82 -8.72
C LEU A 390 -6.68 14.75 -7.87
N LEU A 391 -6.69 14.00 -6.76
CA LEU A 391 -7.81 13.96 -5.82
C LEU A 391 -8.13 15.36 -5.29
N LYS A 392 -7.13 16.08 -4.77
CA LYS A 392 -7.29 17.46 -4.31
C LYS A 392 -7.79 18.37 -5.42
N THR A 393 -7.28 18.20 -6.66
CA THR A 393 -7.59 19.07 -7.78
C THR A 393 -9.00 18.86 -8.31
N PHE A 394 -9.46 17.62 -8.46
CA PHE A 394 -10.71 17.29 -9.19
C PHE A 394 -11.84 16.79 -8.28
N TRP A 395 -11.52 16.32 -7.08
CA TRP A 395 -12.46 15.85 -6.07
C TRP A 395 -12.44 16.73 -4.80
N GLY A 396 -11.94 17.95 -4.92
CA GLY A 396 -11.94 18.94 -3.87
C GLY A 396 -13.12 19.91 -4.00
N GLY A 397 -13.16 20.92 -3.14
CA GLY A 397 -14.21 21.96 -3.12
C GLY A 397 -15.05 21.91 -1.83
N PRO A 398 -16.18 22.62 -1.77
CA PRO A 398 -17.02 22.65 -0.57
C PRO A 398 -17.47 21.26 -0.12
N ASP A 399 -17.88 20.42 -1.08
CA ASP A 399 -18.37 19.05 -0.86
C ASP A 399 -17.31 18.00 -1.17
N GLY A 400 -16.03 18.40 -1.24
CA GLY A 400 -14.90 17.54 -1.56
C GLY A 400 -13.79 17.59 -0.53
N TRP A 401 -12.62 17.09 -0.90
CA TRP A 401 -11.43 17.15 -0.07
C TRP A 401 -10.89 18.57 0.05
N ARG A 402 -10.57 19.00 1.27
CA ARG A 402 -9.92 20.28 1.59
C ARG A 402 -8.72 20.02 2.49
N ASP A 403 -7.71 20.85 2.37
CA ASP A 403 -6.50 20.76 3.16
C ASP A 403 -6.09 22.13 3.71
N GLU A 404 -5.52 22.11 4.91
CA GLU A 404 -4.94 23.25 5.60
C GLU A 404 -3.55 22.84 6.08
N GLN A 405 -2.54 23.66 5.83
CA GLN A 405 -1.16 23.37 6.22
C GLN A 405 -0.68 24.36 7.27
N HIS A 406 -0.05 23.83 8.32
CA HIS A 406 0.59 24.60 9.39
C HIS A 406 2.08 24.83 9.09
N PRO A 407 2.73 25.83 9.74
CA PRO A 407 4.13 26.17 9.51
C PRO A 407 5.13 25.06 9.81
N ASP A 408 4.80 24.09 10.67
CA ASP A 408 5.59 22.90 11.01
C ASP A 408 5.44 21.77 9.98
N GLY A 409 4.69 22.01 8.89
CA GLY A 409 4.38 21.02 7.88
C GLY A 409 3.24 20.07 8.24
N THR A 410 2.59 20.21 9.40
CA THR A 410 1.35 19.49 9.73
C THR A 410 0.26 19.84 8.73
N VAL A 411 -0.47 18.85 8.23
CA VAL A 411 -1.59 19.05 7.30
C VAL A 411 -2.86 18.48 7.90
N VAL A 412 -3.91 19.31 7.94
CA VAL A 412 -5.27 18.93 8.34
C VAL A 412 -6.10 18.73 7.07
N TRP A 413 -6.53 17.52 6.84
CA TRP A 413 -7.41 17.15 5.74
C TRP A 413 -8.86 17.11 6.21
N THR A 414 -9.77 17.74 5.48
CA THR A 414 -11.22 17.60 5.68
C THR A 414 -11.79 16.79 4.54
N ALA A 415 -12.39 15.65 4.85
CA ALA A 415 -13.04 14.77 3.88
C ALA A 415 -14.39 15.33 3.40
N PRO A 416 -14.96 14.81 2.29
CA PRO A 416 -16.32 15.17 1.83
C PRO A 416 -17.41 14.98 2.87
N THR A 417 -17.20 14.09 3.85
CA THR A 417 -18.11 13.84 4.99
C THR A 417 -17.92 14.82 6.16
N GLY A 418 -17.00 15.78 6.05
CA GLY A 418 -16.66 16.71 7.12
C GLY A 418 -15.66 16.17 8.16
N HIS A 419 -15.30 14.88 8.12
CA HIS A 419 -14.31 14.31 9.03
C HIS A 419 -12.92 14.91 8.78
N ARG A 420 -12.20 15.18 9.89
CA ARG A 420 -10.86 15.78 9.84
C ARG A 420 -9.79 14.73 10.15
N TYR A 421 -8.72 14.74 9.38
CA TYR A 421 -7.57 13.85 9.51
C TYR A 421 -6.29 14.68 9.57
N VAL A 422 -5.52 14.52 10.64
CA VAL A 422 -4.25 15.25 10.83
C VAL A 422 -3.10 14.35 10.42
N THR A 423 -2.21 14.86 9.56
CA THR A 423 -0.98 14.18 9.19
C THR A 423 0.22 15.05 9.55
N ARG A 424 1.26 14.44 10.13
CA ARG A 424 2.53 15.11 10.42
C ARG A 424 3.57 14.76 9.37
N PRO A 425 4.57 15.61 9.11
CA PRO A 425 5.70 15.25 8.25
C PRO A 425 6.39 13.97 8.73
N GLY A 426 6.89 13.16 7.81
CA GLY A 426 7.62 11.95 8.19
C GLY A 426 8.86 12.24 9.02
N SER A 427 9.52 13.35 8.76
CA SER A 427 10.70 13.81 9.53
C SER A 427 10.37 14.24 10.96
N ALA A 428 9.10 14.45 11.34
CA ALA A 428 8.75 14.66 12.74
C ALA A 428 9.15 13.47 13.63
N LEU A 429 9.23 12.25 13.06
CA LEU A 429 9.69 11.06 13.74
C LEU A 429 11.22 10.84 13.60
N HIS A 430 11.79 11.17 12.45
CA HIS A 430 13.17 10.80 12.10
C HIS A 430 14.16 11.95 12.21
N PHE A 431 13.77 13.16 11.79
CA PHE A 431 14.63 14.35 11.68
C PHE A 431 13.86 15.59 12.14
N PRO A 432 13.49 15.71 13.44
CA PRO A 432 12.54 16.72 13.95
C PRO A 432 12.98 18.17 13.66
N ALA A 433 14.26 18.44 13.56
CA ALA A 433 14.79 19.76 13.19
C ALA A 433 14.29 20.27 11.82
N LEU A 434 13.91 19.36 10.89
CA LEU A 434 13.31 19.74 9.62
C LEU A 434 11.84 20.14 9.75
N CYS A 435 11.22 19.91 10.91
CA CYS A 435 9.83 20.22 11.18
C CYS A 435 9.66 21.44 12.11
N GLU A 436 10.72 22.16 12.39
CA GLU A 436 10.62 23.47 13.07
C GLU A 436 9.76 24.42 12.24
N PRO A 437 8.94 25.29 12.88
CA PRO A 437 8.04 26.17 12.14
C PRO A 437 8.75 27.12 11.19
N THR A 438 8.27 27.19 9.94
CA THR A 438 8.80 28.05 8.89
C THR A 438 8.06 29.40 8.75
N GLY A 439 7.34 29.78 9.77
CA GLY A 439 6.57 31.03 9.83
C GLY A 439 5.15 30.92 9.27
N PRO A 440 4.18 31.61 9.88
CA PRO A 440 2.82 31.65 9.41
C PRO A 440 2.68 32.47 8.13
N LEU A 441 1.73 32.07 7.28
CA LEU A 441 1.32 32.84 6.11
C LEU A 441 -0.11 33.34 6.32
N HIS A 442 -0.33 34.64 6.16
CA HIS A 442 -1.66 35.22 6.10
C HIS A 442 -2.16 35.12 4.65
N LEU A 443 -2.88 34.04 4.36
CA LEU A 443 -3.39 33.76 3.03
C LEU A 443 -4.85 34.16 2.91
N PRO A 444 -5.27 34.74 1.78
CA PRO A 444 -6.69 34.97 1.52
C PRO A 444 -7.43 33.63 1.43
N ALA A 445 -8.71 33.64 1.78
CA ALA A 445 -9.55 32.47 1.56
C ALA A 445 -9.52 32.10 0.07
N PRO A 446 -9.33 30.81 -0.27
CA PRO A 446 -9.31 30.40 -1.66
C PRO A 446 -10.68 30.73 -2.30
N PRO A 447 -10.70 31.36 -3.49
CA PRO A 447 -11.94 31.62 -4.19
C PRO A 447 -12.67 30.31 -4.50
N PRO A 448 -14.02 30.35 -4.62
CA PRO A 448 -14.77 29.23 -5.18
C PRO A 448 -14.14 28.85 -6.52
N ARG A 449 -13.93 27.56 -6.76
CA ARG A 449 -13.23 27.10 -7.97
C ARG A 449 -13.96 27.53 -9.23
N ALA A 450 -13.47 28.56 -9.91
CA ALA A 450 -13.76 28.79 -11.33
C ALA A 450 -13.09 27.65 -12.13
N GLY A 451 -13.79 27.13 -13.15
CA GLY A 451 -13.31 26.00 -13.95
C GLY A 451 -11.86 26.22 -14.40
N ARG A 452 -10.96 25.38 -13.92
CA ARG A 452 -9.57 25.38 -14.37
C ARG A 452 -9.52 24.70 -15.73
N GLY A 453 -8.80 25.27 -16.68
CA GLY A 453 -8.57 24.67 -18.00
C GLY A 453 -7.75 23.37 -17.99
N VAL A 454 -7.63 22.73 -16.82
CA VAL A 454 -6.92 21.46 -16.61
C VAL A 454 -7.97 20.35 -16.63
N MET A 455 -7.77 19.37 -17.50
CA MET A 455 -8.65 18.21 -17.64
C MET A 455 -8.05 16.98 -16.94
N MET A 456 -8.92 16.15 -16.33
CA MET A 456 -8.54 14.84 -15.80
C MET A 456 -8.12 13.93 -16.96
N PRO A 457 -6.97 13.25 -16.89
CA PRO A 457 -6.62 12.20 -17.84
C PRO A 457 -7.70 11.11 -17.87
N ARG A 458 -8.06 10.65 -19.07
CA ARG A 458 -9.07 9.59 -19.25
C ARG A 458 -8.41 8.26 -19.56
N ARG A 459 -9.10 7.18 -19.20
CA ARG A 459 -8.75 5.80 -19.56
C ARG A 459 -9.43 5.42 -20.86
N GLY A 460 -8.82 4.56 -21.63
CA GLY A 460 -9.46 3.99 -22.82
C GLY A 460 -10.63 3.02 -22.48
N ARG A 461 -10.74 2.58 -21.22
CA ARG A 461 -11.82 1.72 -20.72
C ARG A 461 -12.03 1.95 -19.22
N SER A 462 -13.30 1.83 -18.79
CA SER A 462 -13.65 1.86 -17.36
C SER A 462 -13.09 0.63 -16.62
N ARG A 463 -13.04 0.70 -15.28
CA ARG A 463 -12.63 -0.45 -14.46
C ARG A 463 -13.58 -1.62 -14.56
N ALA A 464 -14.88 -1.34 -14.66
CA ALA A 464 -15.89 -2.37 -14.83
C ALA A 464 -15.69 -3.16 -16.12
N GLU A 465 -15.44 -2.48 -17.25
CA GLU A 465 -15.14 -3.13 -18.53
C GLU A 465 -13.84 -3.95 -18.48
N GLN A 466 -12.79 -3.44 -17.79
CA GLN A 466 -11.53 -4.17 -17.63
C GLN A 466 -11.74 -5.44 -16.79
N LEU A 467 -12.52 -5.35 -15.70
CA LEU A 467 -12.87 -6.50 -14.86
C LEU A 467 -13.67 -7.53 -15.63
N ALA A 468 -14.72 -7.12 -16.34
CA ALA A 468 -15.56 -8.01 -17.15
C ALA A 468 -14.75 -8.76 -18.21
N ARG A 469 -13.82 -8.07 -18.90
CA ARG A 469 -12.92 -8.70 -19.88
C ARG A 469 -11.96 -9.70 -19.25
N ARG A 470 -11.43 -9.41 -18.07
CA ARG A 470 -10.57 -10.35 -17.33
C ARG A 470 -11.34 -11.62 -16.95
N ILE A 471 -12.53 -11.45 -16.36
CA ILE A 471 -13.40 -12.60 -16.02
C ILE A 471 -13.71 -13.42 -17.27
N ALA A 472 -14.12 -12.79 -18.36
CA ALA A 472 -14.44 -13.49 -19.60
C ALA A 472 -13.23 -14.23 -20.20
N ALA A 473 -12.02 -13.69 -20.06
CA ALA A 473 -10.79 -14.35 -20.52
C ALA A 473 -10.47 -15.60 -19.69
N GLU A 474 -10.51 -15.50 -18.35
CA GLU A 474 -10.26 -16.63 -17.46
C GLU A 474 -11.33 -17.74 -17.64
N ARG A 475 -12.61 -17.36 -17.82
CA ARG A 475 -13.68 -18.32 -18.10
C ARG A 475 -13.52 -19.04 -19.44
N ARG A 476 -13.03 -18.36 -20.50
CA ARG A 476 -12.73 -19.02 -21.79
C ARG A 476 -11.60 -20.05 -21.66
N GLU A 477 -10.55 -19.74 -20.90
CA GLU A 477 -9.49 -20.73 -20.61
C GLU A 477 -10.03 -21.96 -19.86
N ASN A 478 -10.96 -21.74 -18.93
CA ASN A 478 -11.61 -22.83 -18.19
C ASN A 478 -12.52 -23.67 -19.08
N ALA A 479 -13.27 -23.06 -20.01
CA ALA A 479 -14.15 -23.77 -20.93
C ALA A 479 -13.35 -24.78 -21.79
N GLY A 480 -12.21 -24.36 -22.35
CA GLY A 480 -11.33 -25.27 -23.10
C GLY A 480 -10.86 -26.48 -22.28
N LEU A 481 -10.56 -26.28 -20.99
CA LEU A 481 -10.19 -27.39 -20.11
C LEU A 481 -11.38 -28.30 -19.78
N VAL A 482 -12.56 -27.73 -19.52
CA VAL A 482 -13.79 -28.52 -19.24
C VAL A 482 -14.12 -29.38 -20.44
N ASP A 483 -14.03 -28.84 -21.65
CA ASP A 483 -14.24 -29.59 -22.90
C ASP A 483 -13.22 -30.71 -23.08
N GLU A 484 -11.95 -30.45 -22.76
CA GLU A 484 -10.88 -31.46 -22.85
C GLU A 484 -11.10 -32.60 -21.83
N LEU A 485 -11.42 -32.25 -20.58
CA LEU A 485 -11.71 -33.23 -19.51
C LEU A 485 -13.03 -34.02 -19.75
N SER A 486 -13.94 -33.48 -20.52
CA SER A 486 -15.23 -34.13 -20.87
C SER A 486 -15.11 -35.06 -22.08
N ARG A 487 -13.99 -35.06 -22.81
CA ARG A 487 -13.74 -35.99 -23.92
C ARG A 487 -13.51 -37.39 -23.35
N PRO A 488 -14.15 -38.41 -23.91
CA PRO A 488 -13.83 -39.79 -23.54
C PRO A 488 -12.36 -40.07 -23.84
N PRO A 489 -11.70 -40.87 -22.99
CA PRO A 489 -10.31 -41.25 -23.26
C PRO A 489 -10.19 -41.92 -24.65
N PRO A 490 -9.07 -41.74 -25.35
CA PRO A 490 -8.92 -42.16 -26.74
C PRO A 490 -8.87 -43.71 -26.95
N PHE A 491 -9.16 -44.48 -25.89
CA PHE A 491 -9.20 -45.96 -25.91
C PHE A 491 -10.25 -46.48 -24.93
#